data_bd8a2583b8485f3436ec655e26393cbb
#
_entry.id   bd8a2583b8485f3436ec655e26393cbb
#
_cell.length_a   1.000
_cell.length_b   1.000
_cell.length_c   1.000
_cell.angle_alpha   90.00
_cell.angle_beta   90.00
_cell.angle_gamma   90.00
#
_symmetry.space_group_name_H-M   'P 1'
#
loop_
_entity.id
_entity.type
_entity.pdbx_description
1 polymer ?
#
loop_
_entity_poly.entity_id
_entity_poly.type
_entity_poly.pdbx_seq_one_letter_code
_entity_poly.pdbx_strand_id
1 'polypeptide(L)'
;VYDIKTLKLKLHPHEESKYNSPWNIAVDFNIEMSFSVSDIQTMIQEYEQEHHTGMDVEEISRILYDYTSGYPYLVSKICQLLDERVSDVQAWTREGILSAVKVLLKEPNTLFDDMTKKLLDHPQLKEMLQNILFAGVDFPFKRETPIIDLGVTFGFLKDKNGIVAVSNRIFETQLYDMFLSEIAVNNQMYMQVSSNRNQFI
;
A
#
# COMPACT_ATOMS: atom_id res chain seq x y z
N VAL A 1 -13.55 7.45 -4.27
CA VAL A 1 -13.83 6.01 -4.28
C VAL A 1 -14.69 5.72 -3.07
N TYR A 2 -15.97 5.41 -3.26
CA TYR A 2 -16.88 5.09 -2.16
C TYR A 2 -16.65 3.64 -1.75
N ASP A 3 -16.27 3.42 -0.49
CA ASP A 3 -16.15 2.11 0.12
C ASP A 3 -17.54 1.43 0.19
N ILE A 4 -17.66 0.25 -0.39
CA ILE A 4 -18.90 -0.54 -0.43
C ILE A 4 -19.39 -0.86 1.01
N LYS A 5 -18.49 -0.93 1.99
CA LYS A 5 -18.86 -1.11 3.41
C LYS A 5 -19.50 0.13 4.03
N THR A 6 -19.16 1.34 3.58
CA THR A 6 -19.78 2.58 4.06
C THR A 6 -21.26 2.67 3.64
N LEU A 7 -21.66 1.99 2.57
CA LEU A 7 -23.06 1.86 2.15
C LEU A 7 -23.89 0.97 3.11
N LYS A 8 -23.29 -0.04 3.76
CA LYS A 8 -23.97 -0.88 4.77
C LYS A 8 -24.25 -0.15 6.08
N LEU A 9 -23.43 0.86 6.43
CA LEU A 9 -23.59 1.63 7.68
C LEU A 9 -24.68 2.71 7.60
N LYS A 10 -25.27 2.96 6.44
CA LYS A 10 -26.36 3.95 6.24
C LYS A 10 -27.76 3.36 6.25
N LEU A 11 -27.92 2.08 6.50
CA LEU A 11 -29.23 1.47 6.67
C LEU A 11 -29.76 1.81 8.06
N HIS A 12 -30.99 2.37 8.12
CA HIS A 12 -31.63 2.79 9.37
C HIS A 12 -31.84 1.61 10.33
N PRO A 13 -31.77 1.80 11.67
CA PRO A 13 -31.90 0.74 12.67
C PRO A 13 -33.20 -0.07 12.61
N HIS A 14 -34.20 0.42 11.92
CA HIS A 14 -35.50 -0.27 11.77
C HIS A 14 -35.54 -1.32 10.63
N GLU A 15 -34.51 -1.41 9.80
CA GLU A 15 -34.45 -2.40 8.70
C GLU A 15 -33.65 -3.66 9.06
N GLU A 16 -32.89 -3.64 10.14
CA GLU A 16 -32.07 -4.79 10.59
C GLU A 16 -32.90 -6.04 10.91
N SER A 17 -34.15 -5.91 11.32
CA SER A 17 -34.99 -7.07 11.68
C SER A 17 -35.52 -7.85 10.47
N LYS A 18 -35.49 -7.27 9.26
CA LYS A 18 -35.98 -7.93 8.02
C LYS A 18 -34.91 -8.77 7.31
N TYR A 19 -33.65 -8.61 7.64
CA TYR A 19 -32.52 -9.27 6.97
C TYR A 19 -31.89 -10.40 7.78
N ASN A 20 -32.36 -10.68 9.00
CA ASN A 20 -31.92 -11.80 9.82
C ASN A 20 -32.73 -13.07 9.54
N SER A 21 -32.88 -13.44 8.26
CA SER A 21 -33.33 -14.77 7.92
C SER A 21 -32.22 -15.78 8.25
N PRO A 22 -32.52 -16.91 8.93
CA PRO A 22 -31.52 -17.98 9.15
C PRO A 22 -30.96 -18.58 7.86
N TRP A 23 -31.54 -18.21 6.71
CA TRP A 23 -31.09 -18.60 5.37
C TRP A 23 -30.33 -17.48 4.64
N ASN A 24 -30.05 -16.35 5.32
CA ASN A 24 -29.28 -15.27 4.74
C ASN A 24 -27.80 -15.66 4.76
N ILE A 25 -27.40 -16.47 3.78
CA ILE A 25 -26.00 -16.74 3.50
C ILE A 25 -25.42 -15.42 2.97
N ALA A 26 -24.86 -14.63 3.86
CA ALA A 26 -24.01 -13.52 3.46
C ALA A 26 -22.79 -14.13 2.78
N VAL A 27 -22.84 -14.22 1.45
CA VAL A 27 -21.64 -14.49 0.67
C VAL A 27 -20.76 -13.25 0.84
N ASP A 28 -19.65 -13.39 1.56
CA ASP A 28 -18.64 -12.36 1.61
C ASP A 28 -18.14 -12.14 0.18
N PHE A 29 -18.57 -11.04 -0.42
CA PHE A 29 -18.02 -10.54 -1.67
C PHE A 29 -16.60 -10.05 -1.37
N ASN A 30 -15.66 -10.96 -1.41
CA ASN A 30 -14.24 -10.64 -1.35
C ASN A 30 -13.83 -10.23 -2.78
N ILE A 31 -14.11 -8.98 -3.15
CA ILE A 31 -13.56 -8.42 -4.38
C ILE A 31 -12.10 -8.09 -4.09
N GLU A 32 -11.23 -9.00 -4.43
CA GLU A 32 -9.81 -8.74 -4.47
C GLU A 32 -9.54 -7.87 -5.70
N MET A 33 -9.40 -6.55 -5.49
CA MET A 33 -9.21 -5.57 -6.56
C MET A 33 -7.75 -5.44 -6.97
N SER A 34 -6.86 -6.30 -6.46
CA SER A 34 -5.44 -6.30 -6.78
C SER A 34 -5.18 -7.06 -8.08
N PHE A 35 -4.31 -6.54 -8.92
CA PHE A 35 -3.84 -7.24 -10.12
C PHE A 35 -2.96 -8.42 -9.73
N SER A 36 -3.16 -9.55 -10.38
CA SER A 36 -2.19 -10.65 -10.34
C SER A 36 -0.96 -10.32 -11.21
N VAL A 37 0.10 -11.11 -11.09
CA VAL A 37 1.26 -11.00 -12.00
C VAL A 37 0.84 -11.15 -13.46
N SER A 38 -0.09 -12.07 -13.75
CA SER A 38 -0.61 -12.30 -15.11
C SER A 38 -1.42 -11.11 -15.65
N ASP A 39 -2.18 -10.42 -14.78
CA ASP A 39 -2.92 -9.22 -15.20
C ASP A 39 -1.95 -8.09 -15.56
N ILE A 40 -0.92 -7.86 -14.73
CA ILE A 40 0.14 -6.89 -15.01
C ILE A 40 0.87 -7.27 -16.30
N GLN A 41 1.20 -8.55 -16.48
CA GLN A 41 1.86 -9.05 -17.68
C GLN A 41 1.04 -8.79 -18.93
N THR A 42 -0.26 -9.03 -18.91
CA THR A 42 -1.15 -8.75 -20.03
C THR A 42 -1.16 -7.25 -20.36
N MET A 43 -1.29 -6.41 -19.35
CA MET A 43 -1.33 -4.95 -19.50
C MET A 43 -0.03 -4.40 -20.13
N ILE A 44 1.13 -4.82 -19.63
CA ILE A 44 2.41 -4.31 -20.18
C ILE A 44 2.81 -4.99 -21.49
N GLN A 45 2.29 -6.19 -21.78
CA GLN A 45 2.45 -6.85 -23.07
C GLN A 45 1.75 -6.06 -24.19
N GLU A 46 0.54 -5.54 -23.94
CA GLU A 46 -0.17 -4.65 -24.87
C GLU A 46 0.64 -3.37 -25.10
N TYR A 47 1.16 -2.77 -24.03
CA TYR A 47 2.02 -1.59 -24.13
C TYR A 47 3.29 -1.86 -24.94
N GLU A 48 3.98 -3.00 -24.73
CA GLU A 48 5.18 -3.38 -25.48
C GLU A 48 4.91 -3.56 -26.98
N GLN A 49 3.74 -4.10 -27.35
CA GLN A 49 3.34 -4.26 -28.74
C GLN A 49 3.16 -2.91 -29.48
N GLU A 50 2.74 -1.87 -28.75
CA GLU A 50 2.54 -0.54 -29.34
C GLU A 50 3.83 0.30 -29.34
N HIS A 51 4.62 0.22 -28.29
CA HIS A 51 5.75 1.14 -28.06
C HIS A 51 7.14 0.55 -28.36
N HIS A 52 7.25 -0.79 -28.47
CA HIS A 52 8.50 -1.49 -28.80
C HIS A 52 9.71 -1.08 -27.94
N THR A 53 9.51 -1.06 -26.60
CA THR A 53 10.54 -0.63 -25.66
C THR A 53 11.69 -1.61 -25.49
N GLY A 54 11.48 -2.87 -25.91
CA GLY A 54 12.45 -3.95 -25.73
C GLY A 54 12.51 -4.51 -24.31
N MET A 55 11.47 -4.25 -23.48
CA MET A 55 11.44 -4.76 -22.11
C MET A 55 11.24 -6.28 -22.04
N ASP A 56 11.80 -6.89 -21.02
CA ASP A 56 11.39 -8.23 -20.59
C ASP A 56 10.07 -8.16 -19.80
N VAL A 57 8.96 -8.41 -20.50
CA VAL A 57 7.60 -8.29 -19.95
C VAL A 57 7.40 -9.18 -18.72
N GLU A 58 7.99 -10.39 -18.71
CA GLU A 58 7.86 -11.32 -17.59
C GLU A 58 8.62 -10.80 -16.35
N GLU A 59 9.87 -10.36 -16.53
CA GLU A 59 10.67 -9.81 -15.44
C GLU A 59 10.03 -8.53 -14.89
N ILE A 60 9.64 -7.60 -15.74
CA ILE A 60 9.03 -6.31 -15.36
C ILE A 60 7.74 -6.52 -14.59
N SER A 61 6.87 -7.44 -15.04
CA SER A 61 5.61 -7.77 -14.34
C SER A 61 5.85 -8.28 -12.92
N ARG A 62 6.83 -9.16 -12.75
CA ARG A 62 7.19 -9.71 -11.43
C ARG A 62 7.73 -8.61 -10.52
N ILE A 63 8.60 -7.73 -11.02
CA ILE A 63 9.17 -6.65 -10.23
C ILE A 63 8.07 -5.66 -9.82
N LEU A 64 7.18 -5.27 -10.73
CA LEU A 64 6.04 -4.42 -10.40
C LEU A 64 5.17 -5.04 -9.32
N TYR A 65 4.86 -6.33 -9.44
CA TYR A 65 4.08 -7.04 -8.43
C TYR A 65 4.80 -7.11 -7.07
N ASP A 66 6.10 -7.37 -7.05
CA ASP A 66 6.90 -7.44 -5.82
C ASP A 66 6.85 -6.14 -5.00
N TYR A 67 6.82 -4.98 -5.67
CA TYR A 67 6.73 -3.69 -5.00
C TYR A 67 5.32 -3.30 -4.62
N THR A 68 4.33 -3.61 -5.46
CA THR A 68 2.96 -3.11 -5.35
C THR A 68 1.98 -4.12 -4.78
N SER A 69 2.32 -5.42 -4.76
CA SER A 69 1.38 -6.54 -4.54
C SER A 69 0.11 -6.40 -5.40
N GLY A 70 0.26 -5.88 -6.61
CA GLY A 70 -0.83 -5.68 -7.56
C GLY A 70 -1.78 -4.51 -7.22
N TYR A 71 -1.44 -3.63 -6.28
CA TYR A 71 -2.30 -2.50 -5.93
C TYR A 71 -2.48 -1.57 -7.15
N PRO A 72 -3.71 -1.42 -7.71
CA PRO A 72 -3.91 -0.85 -9.05
C PRO A 72 -3.32 0.54 -9.25
N TYR A 73 -3.54 1.43 -8.27
CA TYR A 73 -2.99 2.78 -8.33
C TYR A 73 -1.46 2.80 -8.39
N LEU A 74 -0.80 1.95 -7.56
CA LEU A 74 0.67 1.90 -7.52
C LEU A 74 1.24 1.33 -8.82
N VAL A 75 0.63 0.28 -9.37
CA VAL A 75 1.01 -0.29 -10.67
C VAL A 75 0.90 0.77 -11.75
N SER A 76 -0.28 1.41 -11.88
CA SER A 76 -0.52 2.44 -12.90
C SER A 76 0.41 3.64 -12.75
N LYS A 77 0.66 4.08 -11.50
CA LYS A 77 1.52 5.25 -11.26
C LYS A 77 2.99 4.98 -11.58
N ILE A 78 3.49 3.78 -11.28
CA ILE A 78 4.85 3.39 -11.67
C ILE A 78 4.96 3.28 -13.18
N CYS A 79 4.01 2.64 -13.87
CA CYS A 79 3.99 2.57 -15.33
C CYS A 79 3.94 3.97 -15.96
N GLN A 80 3.14 4.90 -15.43
CA GLN A 80 3.13 6.29 -15.87
C GLN A 80 4.51 6.96 -15.74
N LEU A 81 5.18 6.78 -14.60
CA LEU A 81 6.52 7.34 -14.39
C LEU A 81 7.57 6.75 -15.33
N LEU A 82 7.43 5.46 -15.70
CA LEU A 82 8.29 4.83 -16.68
C LEU A 82 8.01 5.35 -18.09
N ASP A 83 6.73 5.54 -18.43
CA ASP A 83 6.28 6.07 -19.74
C ASP A 83 6.77 7.51 -19.96
N GLU A 84 6.65 8.38 -18.96
CA GLU A 84 7.15 9.76 -19.01
C GLU A 84 8.67 9.84 -19.27
N ARG A 85 9.40 8.74 -19.08
CA ARG A 85 10.85 8.61 -19.30
C ARG A 85 11.20 7.75 -20.52
N VAL A 86 10.25 7.54 -21.45
CA VAL A 86 10.43 6.67 -22.63
C VAL A 86 11.62 7.08 -23.51
N SER A 87 12.11 8.32 -23.43
CA SER A 87 13.37 8.72 -24.08
C SER A 87 14.64 8.10 -23.46
N ASP A 88 14.52 7.47 -22.29
CA ASP A 88 15.61 6.78 -21.61
C ASP A 88 15.51 5.27 -21.94
N VAL A 89 16.49 4.75 -22.65
CA VAL A 89 16.59 3.32 -23.05
C VAL A 89 16.51 2.37 -21.85
N GLN A 90 16.72 2.89 -20.63
CA GLN A 90 16.68 2.12 -19.37
C GLN A 90 15.36 2.28 -18.59
N ALA A 91 14.34 2.94 -19.11
CA ALA A 91 13.11 3.17 -18.37
C ALA A 91 12.43 1.84 -17.95
N TRP A 92 12.23 0.94 -18.91
CA TRP A 92 11.56 -0.34 -18.70
C TRP A 92 12.54 -1.46 -18.32
N THR A 93 13.35 -1.20 -17.29
CA THR A 93 14.30 -2.14 -16.69
C THR A 93 14.09 -2.21 -15.17
N ARG A 94 14.75 -3.15 -14.51
CA ARG A 94 14.77 -3.22 -13.03
C ARG A 94 15.21 -1.88 -12.42
N GLU A 95 16.26 -1.28 -12.91
CA GLU A 95 16.81 0.00 -12.45
C GLU A 95 15.83 1.15 -12.69
N GLY A 96 15.15 1.15 -13.82
CA GLY A 96 14.09 2.11 -14.13
C GLY A 96 12.94 2.02 -13.16
N ILE A 97 12.42 0.82 -12.86
CA ILE A 97 11.37 0.61 -11.85
C ILE A 97 11.83 1.09 -10.47
N LEU A 98 13.05 0.74 -10.04
CA LEU A 98 13.58 1.22 -8.75
C LEU A 98 13.66 2.74 -8.70
N SER A 99 14.04 3.37 -9.80
CA SER A 99 14.07 4.84 -9.93
C SER A 99 12.65 5.42 -9.84
N ALA A 100 11.68 4.84 -10.54
CA ALA A 100 10.28 5.28 -10.50
C ALA A 100 9.67 5.12 -9.08
N VAL A 101 9.96 4.02 -8.38
CA VAL A 101 9.55 3.83 -6.98
C VAL A 101 10.14 4.91 -6.07
N LYS A 102 11.42 5.25 -6.23
CA LYS A 102 12.06 6.34 -5.45
C LYS A 102 11.43 7.70 -5.71
N VAL A 103 11.03 7.97 -6.95
CA VAL A 103 10.30 9.21 -7.30
C VAL A 103 8.93 9.21 -6.65
N LEU A 104 8.16 8.11 -6.79
CA LEU A 104 6.83 7.96 -6.21
C LEU A 104 6.82 8.20 -4.68
N LEU A 105 7.82 7.68 -3.96
CA LEU A 105 7.94 7.85 -2.51
C LEU A 105 8.29 9.29 -2.08
N LYS A 106 8.88 10.10 -2.97
CA LYS A 106 9.31 11.47 -2.66
C LYS A 106 8.30 12.53 -3.11
N GLU A 107 7.49 12.22 -4.09
CA GLU A 107 6.51 13.18 -4.61
C GLU A 107 5.29 13.29 -3.69
N PRO A 108 4.72 14.50 -3.53
CA PRO A 108 3.43 14.67 -2.87
C PRO A 108 2.38 13.78 -3.53
N ASN A 109 1.69 12.99 -2.73
CA ASN A 109 0.80 11.95 -3.24
C ASN A 109 -0.44 11.82 -2.36
N THR A 110 -1.61 11.99 -2.96
CA THR A 110 -2.90 11.92 -2.26
C THR A 110 -3.13 10.57 -1.57
N LEU A 111 -2.57 9.47 -2.10
CA LEU A 111 -2.64 8.16 -1.47
C LEU A 111 -1.91 8.14 -0.12
N PHE A 112 -0.71 8.72 -0.06
CA PHE A 112 0.09 8.77 1.16
C PHE A 112 -0.45 9.79 2.16
N ASP A 113 -1.00 10.91 1.66
CA ASP A 113 -1.72 11.89 2.50
C ASP A 113 -2.94 11.24 3.17
N ASP A 114 -3.72 10.46 2.42
CA ASP A 114 -4.88 9.73 2.93
C ASP A 114 -4.47 8.65 3.95
N MET A 115 -3.38 7.91 3.65
CA MET A 115 -2.81 6.94 4.59
C MET A 115 -2.43 7.62 5.91
N THR A 116 -1.73 8.75 5.87
CA THR A 116 -1.32 9.51 7.05
C THR A 116 -2.54 9.95 7.87
N LYS A 117 -3.56 10.51 7.22
CA LYS A 117 -4.82 10.92 7.89
C LYS A 117 -5.51 9.75 8.57
N LYS A 118 -5.66 8.61 7.86
CA LYS A 118 -6.29 7.41 8.41
C LYS A 118 -5.54 6.89 9.64
N LEU A 119 -4.21 6.95 9.65
CA LEU A 119 -3.42 6.51 10.80
C LEU A 119 -3.49 7.49 11.98
N LEU A 120 -3.65 8.79 11.72
CA LEU A 120 -3.91 9.77 12.77
C LEU A 120 -5.28 9.57 13.41
N ASP A 121 -6.30 9.23 12.61
CA ASP A 121 -7.66 8.98 13.08
C ASP A 121 -7.79 7.62 13.80
N HIS A 122 -6.85 6.69 13.58
CA HIS A 122 -6.86 5.33 14.14
C HIS A 122 -5.54 4.98 14.86
N PRO A 123 -5.29 5.53 16.07
CA PRO A 123 -4.03 5.33 16.79
C PRO A 123 -3.68 3.86 17.07
N GLN A 124 -4.69 3.01 17.31
CA GLN A 124 -4.46 1.57 17.55
C GLN A 124 -3.92 0.85 16.31
N LEU A 125 -4.41 1.22 15.10
CA LEU A 125 -3.88 0.68 13.85
C LEU A 125 -2.43 1.14 13.63
N LYS A 126 -2.16 2.41 13.91
CA LYS A 126 -0.81 2.97 13.85
C LYS A 126 0.14 2.22 14.78
N GLU A 127 -0.24 1.99 16.03
CA GLU A 127 0.55 1.25 17.02
C GLU A 127 0.80 -0.20 16.58
N MET A 128 -0.22 -0.89 16.03
CA MET A 128 -0.06 -2.24 15.47
C MET A 128 0.98 -2.24 14.35
N LEU A 129 0.90 -1.31 13.40
CA LEU A 129 1.87 -1.18 12.30
C LEU A 129 3.29 -0.89 12.81
N GLN A 130 3.45 -0.05 13.82
CA GLN A 130 4.74 0.21 14.46
C GLN A 130 5.31 -1.06 15.12
N ASN A 131 4.49 -1.85 15.80
CA ASN A 131 4.90 -3.11 16.42
C ASN A 131 5.31 -4.15 15.35
N ILE A 132 4.60 -4.24 14.25
CA ILE A 132 4.97 -5.11 13.13
C ILE A 132 6.33 -4.67 12.54
N LEU A 133 6.48 -3.39 12.25
CA LEU A 133 7.63 -2.88 11.50
C LEU A 133 8.91 -2.76 12.35
N PHE A 134 8.81 -2.30 13.60
CA PHE A 134 10.00 -2.02 14.43
C PHE A 134 10.29 -3.08 15.48
N ALA A 135 9.26 -3.72 16.02
CA ALA A 135 9.43 -4.74 17.05
C ALA A 135 9.37 -6.17 16.49
N GLY A 136 9.00 -6.36 15.22
CA GLY A 136 8.87 -7.67 14.60
C GLY A 136 7.78 -8.52 15.25
N VAL A 137 6.73 -7.91 15.78
CA VAL A 137 5.64 -8.63 16.45
C VAL A 137 4.74 -9.28 15.40
N ASP A 138 4.56 -10.58 15.50
CA ASP A 138 3.61 -11.33 14.69
C ASP A 138 2.21 -11.30 15.32
N PHE A 139 1.24 -10.79 14.58
CA PHE A 139 -0.16 -10.84 14.94
C PHE A 139 -0.88 -11.90 14.11
N PRO A 140 -1.63 -12.84 14.72
CA PRO A 140 -2.45 -13.78 13.96
C PRO A 140 -3.48 -13.04 13.10
N PHE A 141 -3.57 -13.39 11.82
CA PHE A 141 -4.55 -12.77 10.92
C PHE A 141 -5.94 -13.31 11.21
N LYS A 142 -6.76 -12.50 11.86
CA LYS A 142 -8.17 -12.78 12.15
C LYS A 142 -9.01 -11.58 11.71
N ARG A 143 -9.72 -11.74 10.60
CA ARG A 143 -10.49 -10.64 10.01
C ARG A 143 -11.65 -10.15 10.91
N GLU A 144 -12.09 -11.01 11.84
CA GLU A 144 -13.09 -10.66 12.84
C GLU A 144 -12.56 -9.66 13.89
N THR A 145 -11.25 -9.49 13.99
CA THR A 145 -10.63 -8.50 14.85
C THR A 145 -10.80 -7.10 14.24
N PRO A 146 -11.53 -6.17 14.90
CA PRO A 146 -11.91 -4.89 14.27
C PRO A 146 -10.74 -4.08 13.71
N ILE A 147 -9.59 -4.09 14.39
CA ILE A 147 -8.41 -3.33 13.95
C ILE A 147 -7.76 -3.96 12.71
N ILE A 148 -7.79 -5.28 12.59
CA ILE A 148 -7.28 -6.00 11.42
C ILE A 148 -8.22 -5.78 10.24
N ASP A 149 -9.54 -5.91 10.44
CA ASP A 149 -10.53 -5.64 9.39
C ASP A 149 -10.42 -4.19 8.88
N LEU A 150 -10.22 -3.24 9.78
CA LEU A 150 -10.00 -1.84 9.44
C LEU A 150 -8.74 -1.66 8.57
N GLY A 151 -7.62 -2.26 8.98
CA GLY A 151 -6.37 -2.18 8.24
C GLY A 151 -6.44 -2.85 6.86
N VAL A 152 -7.17 -3.96 6.73
CA VAL A 152 -7.45 -4.61 5.45
C VAL A 152 -8.38 -3.75 4.59
N THR A 153 -9.42 -3.15 5.19
CA THR A 153 -10.35 -2.25 4.48
C THR A 153 -9.63 -1.01 3.92
N PHE A 154 -8.65 -0.48 4.63
CA PHE A 154 -7.82 0.62 4.15
C PHE A 154 -6.76 0.18 3.13
N GLY A 155 -6.58 -1.11 2.92
CA GLY A 155 -5.54 -1.66 2.05
C GLY A 155 -4.13 -1.64 2.65
N PHE A 156 -3.99 -1.42 3.96
CA PHE A 156 -2.68 -1.36 4.62
C PHE A 156 -2.18 -2.74 5.07
N LEU A 157 -3.10 -3.66 5.36
CA LEU A 157 -2.81 -4.99 5.86
C LEU A 157 -3.28 -6.08 4.92
N LYS A 158 -2.55 -7.19 4.89
CA LYS A 158 -2.92 -8.43 4.21
C LYS A 158 -2.62 -9.65 5.08
N ASP A 159 -3.23 -10.77 4.70
CA ASP A 159 -2.84 -12.09 5.21
C ASP A 159 -1.56 -12.57 4.51
N LYS A 160 -0.59 -12.94 5.31
CA LYS A 160 0.61 -13.63 4.86
C LYS A 160 0.77 -14.92 5.68
N ASN A 161 0.21 -16.00 5.17
CA ASN A 161 0.26 -17.31 5.82
C ASN A 161 -0.31 -17.33 7.26
N GLY A 162 -1.45 -16.68 7.48
CA GLY A 162 -2.10 -16.60 8.79
C GLY A 162 -1.54 -15.53 9.72
N ILE A 163 -0.61 -14.70 9.26
CA ILE A 163 0.00 -13.59 10.00
C ILE A 163 -0.32 -12.26 9.30
N VAL A 164 -0.58 -11.25 10.10
CA VAL A 164 -0.79 -9.88 9.61
C VAL A 164 0.51 -9.32 9.05
N ALA A 165 0.47 -8.86 7.81
CA ALA A 165 1.59 -8.18 7.17
C ALA A 165 1.14 -6.87 6.50
N VAL A 166 2.07 -5.95 6.28
CA VAL A 166 1.82 -4.76 5.45
C VAL A 166 1.56 -5.20 4.01
N SER A 167 0.60 -4.57 3.35
CA SER A 167 0.07 -5.02 2.06
C SER A 167 1.11 -5.07 0.94
N ASN A 168 2.03 -4.12 0.89
CA ASN A 168 3.06 -4.04 -0.14
C ASN A 168 4.31 -3.29 0.33
N ARG A 169 5.41 -3.44 -0.41
CA ARG A 169 6.71 -2.85 -0.06
C ARG A 169 6.73 -1.32 -0.13
N ILE A 170 5.92 -0.71 -0.97
CA ILE A 170 5.82 0.76 -1.08
C ILE A 170 5.16 1.32 0.19
N PHE A 171 4.05 0.73 0.64
CA PHE A 171 3.42 1.13 1.91
C PHE A 171 4.35 0.86 3.10
N GLU A 172 5.04 -0.26 3.11
CA GLU A 172 6.01 -0.58 4.15
C GLU A 172 7.10 0.50 4.24
N THR A 173 7.70 0.89 3.11
CA THR A 173 8.72 1.94 3.06
C THR A 173 8.15 3.29 3.52
N GLN A 174 6.98 3.67 3.03
CA GLN A 174 6.34 4.94 3.40
C GLN A 174 6.00 5.01 4.89
N LEU A 175 5.52 3.91 5.48
CA LEU A 175 5.25 3.81 6.91
C LEU A 175 6.54 3.92 7.73
N TYR A 176 7.62 3.24 7.30
CA TYR A 176 8.93 3.38 7.94
C TYR A 176 9.40 4.82 7.96
N ASP A 177 9.38 5.49 6.81
CA ASP A 177 9.83 6.88 6.67
C ASP A 177 8.98 7.83 7.53
N MET A 178 7.67 7.65 7.55
CA MET A 178 6.75 8.43 8.37
C MET A 178 7.03 8.24 9.86
N PHE A 179 7.14 7.01 10.34
CA PHE A 179 7.35 6.73 11.77
C PHE A 179 8.75 7.16 12.22
N LEU A 180 9.78 6.97 11.41
CA LEU A 180 11.14 7.45 11.72
C LEU A 180 11.19 8.98 11.80
N SER A 181 10.48 9.66 10.90
CA SER A 181 10.37 11.12 10.92
C SER A 181 9.68 11.61 12.21
N GLU A 182 8.61 10.95 12.64
CA GLU A 182 7.95 11.28 13.92
C GLU A 182 8.86 11.05 15.13
N ILE A 183 9.59 9.93 15.16
CA ILE A 183 10.57 9.65 16.23
C ILE A 183 11.66 10.71 16.24
N ALA A 184 12.17 11.10 15.07
CA ALA A 184 13.20 12.11 14.96
C ALA A 184 12.75 13.48 15.49
N VAL A 185 11.51 13.89 15.16
CA VAL A 185 10.91 15.16 15.65
C VAL A 185 10.68 15.12 17.17
N ASN A 186 10.25 13.98 17.70
CA ASN A 186 9.92 13.85 19.13
C ASN A 186 11.15 13.55 20.01
N ASN A 187 12.27 13.16 19.42
CA ASN A 187 13.47 12.80 20.17
C ASN A 187 14.39 14.00 20.36
N GLN A 188 14.35 14.62 21.56
CA GLN A 188 15.22 15.75 21.91
C GLN A 188 16.72 15.44 21.77
N MET A 189 17.11 14.18 22.03
CA MET A 189 18.50 13.74 21.91
C MET A 189 18.95 13.72 20.43
N TYR A 190 18.06 13.33 19.51
CA TYR A 190 18.32 13.40 18.07
C TYR A 190 18.47 14.85 17.59
N MET A 191 17.65 15.75 18.09
CA MET A 191 17.72 17.19 17.78
C MET A 191 19.04 17.82 18.27
N GLN A 192 19.51 17.46 19.47
CA GLN A 192 20.81 17.92 19.99
C GLN A 192 21.98 17.39 19.15
N VAL A 193 21.98 16.08 18.81
CA VAL A 193 23.04 15.48 17.98
C VAL A 193 23.02 16.08 16.57
N SER A 194 21.85 16.29 15.97
CA SER A 194 21.69 16.93 14.67
C SER A 194 22.19 18.38 14.67
N SER A 195 21.88 19.14 15.72
CA SER A 195 22.36 20.52 15.90
C SER A 195 23.88 20.59 16.04
N ASN A 196 24.45 19.70 16.84
CA ASN A 196 25.91 19.62 17.01
C ASN A 196 26.61 19.22 15.70
N ARG A 197 26.03 18.29 14.92
CA ARG A 197 26.57 17.91 13.61
C ARG A 197 26.64 19.08 12.64
N ASN A 198 25.64 19.95 12.63
CA ASN A 198 25.61 21.14 11.77
C ASN A 198 26.62 22.23 12.20
N GLN A 199 27.17 22.15 13.41
CA GLN A 199 28.24 23.05 13.88
C GLN A 199 29.64 22.57 13.47
N PHE A 200 29.77 21.30 13.00
CA PHE A 200 31.08 20.72 12.57
C PHE A 200 31.22 20.67 11.03
N ILE A 201 30.27 21.18 10.25
CA ILE A 201 30.33 21.37 8.80
C ILE A 201 30.43 22.86 8.48
#